data_d19c2c1ac23217c3a2002afcb97b9742
#
_entry.id   d19c2c1ac23217c3a2002afcb97b9742
#
_cell.length_a   1.000
_cell.length_b   1.000
_cell.length_c   1.000
_cell.angle_alpha   90.00
_cell.angle_beta   90.00
_cell.angle_gamma   90.00
#
_symmetry.space_group_name_H-M   'P 1'
#
loop_
_entity.id
_entity.type
_entity.pdbx_description
1 polymer ?
#
loop_
_entity_poly.entity_id
_entity_poly.type
_entity_poly.pdbx_seq_one_letter_code
_entity_poly.pdbx_strand_id
1 'polypeptide(L)'
;YNRQTDSFDIIPELVGIFVYDIKEDTSGNLWLATYVCGVFRYDVSKKEWKNYVHNEKDEKSLSNNKVLSVFEDSRRNVWLTTQGRGICLFHPETENFTRYDTGNGLPNDVVYQIAEDEDGVFWLTTNNGLARFDLTSGAVKVYTTANGLPSDQFNYRSSFKDKDGTIYFGSIDGFVAFNPKTFSENKYVPSAVITDFLLFNKEMRAGAENSPLQENITFSDKLLLCAEQNSFSFRLAALGYQAPKMNKLMYKLDGFDSEWLTVGESPLVTYSNLHYGDYTFRVKAGNSDGIWNEEETTLHIRILPPFYLSVWAYVVYALLFLIFFAYLYLYLKQRNNRKQQRQMEKFEQEKEREIYNAKFDFFTNVAHEIRTPLTLIKGPLENII
;
A
#
# COMPACT_ATOMS: atom_id res chain seq x y z
N TYR A 1 -8.07 0.22 61.43
CA TYR A 1 -8.92 -0.11 62.56
C TYR A 1 -8.09 -0.30 63.81
N ASN A 2 -8.37 0.46 64.81
CA ASN A 2 -7.73 0.37 66.12
C ASN A 2 -8.57 -0.54 67.00
N ARG A 3 -8.06 -1.72 67.32
CA ARG A 3 -8.78 -2.75 68.13
C ARG A 3 -8.94 -2.36 69.61
N GLN A 4 -8.12 -1.43 70.12
CA GLN A 4 -8.20 -0.99 71.52
C GLN A 4 -9.29 0.02 71.76
N THR A 5 -9.53 0.88 70.77
CA THR A 5 -10.51 1.96 70.84
C THR A 5 -11.79 1.66 70.10
N ASP A 6 -11.85 0.52 69.41
CA ASP A 6 -12.94 0.09 68.52
C ASP A 6 -13.32 1.19 67.51
N SER A 7 -12.29 1.81 66.91
CA SER A 7 -12.46 2.95 66.01
C SER A 7 -11.53 2.87 64.80
N PHE A 8 -11.79 3.70 63.78
CA PHE A 8 -10.91 3.91 62.64
C PHE A 8 -10.12 5.19 62.81
N ASP A 9 -8.82 5.09 62.68
CA ASP A 9 -7.95 6.27 62.64
C ASP A 9 -7.96 6.87 61.25
N ILE A 10 -8.11 8.17 61.16
CA ILE A 10 -8.09 8.92 59.89
C ILE A 10 -6.65 9.31 59.59
N ILE A 11 -6.19 9.04 58.36
CA ILE A 11 -4.91 9.49 57.83
C ILE A 11 -5.13 10.88 57.21
N PRO A 12 -4.64 11.96 57.80
CA PRO A 12 -4.96 13.33 57.35
C PRO A 12 -4.56 13.61 55.92
N GLU A 13 -3.42 13.06 55.46
CA GLU A 13 -2.84 13.21 54.14
C GLU A 13 -3.70 12.60 53.04
N LEU A 14 -4.63 11.69 53.38
CA LEU A 14 -5.47 10.93 52.47
C LEU A 14 -6.94 11.33 52.48
N VAL A 15 -7.30 12.35 53.22
CA VAL A 15 -8.69 12.80 53.33
C VAL A 15 -9.18 13.33 51.97
N GLY A 16 -10.30 12.77 51.48
CA GLY A 16 -10.92 13.17 50.21
C GLY A 16 -10.26 12.58 48.97
N ILE A 17 -9.28 11.67 49.13
CA ILE A 17 -8.60 11.02 48.02
C ILE A 17 -9.29 9.72 47.69
N PHE A 18 -9.61 9.52 46.40
CA PHE A 18 -10.10 8.24 45.88
C PHE A 18 -8.94 7.30 45.62
N VAL A 19 -8.82 6.26 46.43
CA VAL A 19 -7.80 5.23 46.33
C VAL A 19 -8.35 4.05 45.47
N TYR A 20 -7.67 3.76 44.39
CA TYR A 20 -8.01 2.62 43.50
C TYR A 20 -7.36 1.32 43.96
N ASP A 21 -6.10 1.39 44.38
CA ASP A 21 -5.34 0.20 44.77
C ASP A 21 -4.40 0.49 45.93
N ILE A 22 -4.20 -0.52 46.77
CA ILE A 22 -3.26 -0.46 47.90
C ILE A 22 -2.39 -1.70 47.81
N LYS A 23 -1.07 -1.49 47.83
CA LYS A 23 -0.08 -2.55 47.74
C LYS A 23 1.03 -2.33 48.75
N GLU A 24 1.35 -3.33 49.54
CA GLU A 24 2.57 -3.37 50.33
C GLU A 24 3.70 -3.96 49.50
N ASP A 25 4.84 -3.27 49.39
CA ASP A 25 6.03 -3.79 48.73
C ASP A 25 6.84 -4.71 49.68
N THR A 26 7.78 -5.48 49.13
CA THR A 26 8.62 -6.36 49.95
C THR A 26 9.51 -5.68 50.98
N SER A 27 9.68 -4.34 50.84
CA SER A 27 10.38 -3.50 51.86
C SER A 27 9.43 -2.99 52.95
N GLY A 28 8.15 -3.32 52.88
CA GLY A 28 7.12 -2.93 53.85
C GLY A 28 6.53 -1.54 53.60
N ASN A 29 6.88 -0.85 52.51
CA ASN A 29 6.27 0.41 52.17
C ASN A 29 4.87 0.21 51.58
N LEU A 30 3.92 1.09 51.93
CA LEU A 30 2.58 1.09 51.36
C LEU A 30 2.48 2.02 50.18
N TRP A 31 1.99 1.51 49.07
CA TRP A 31 1.72 2.25 47.84
C TRP A 31 0.21 2.41 47.64
N LEU A 32 -0.24 3.61 47.37
CA LEU A 32 -1.66 3.92 47.16
C LEU A 32 -1.82 4.52 45.77
N ALA A 33 -2.42 3.78 44.87
CA ALA A 33 -2.81 4.28 43.54
C ALA A 33 -4.07 5.12 43.66
N THR A 34 -4.08 6.34 43.09
CA THR A 34 -5.21 7.26 43.21
C THR A 34 -5.77 7.70 41.86
N TYR A 35 -7.03 8.10 41.84
CA TYR A 35 -7.72 8.48 40.59
C TYR A 35 -7.18 9.76 39.94
N VAL A 36 -6.81 10.78 40.72
CA VAL A 36 -6.38 12.08 40.15
C VAL A 36 -5.20 12.71 40.91
N CYS A 37 -4.74 12.10 41.99
CA CYS A 37 -3.71 12.66 42.87
C CYS A 37 -2.35 11.96 42.70
N GLY A 38 -2.15 11.16 41.61
CA GLY A 38 -0.93 10.39 41.42
C GLY A 38 -0.83 9.17 42.31
N VAL A 39 0.35 8.88 42.83
CA VAL A 39 0.60 7.74 43.73
C VAL A 39 1.22 8.22 45.03
N PHE A 40 0.70 7.71 46.14
CA PHE A 40 1.26 7.96 47.46
C PHE A 40 2.08 6.74 47.89
N ARG A 41 3.23 6.99 48.49
CA ARG A 41 4.07 5.99 49.15
C ARG A 41 4.24 6.34 50.60
N TYR A 42 3.92 5.41 51.50
CA TYR A 42 4.28 5.49 52.90
C TYR A 42 5.59 4.76 53.14
N ASP A 43 6.65 5.49 53.45
CA ASP A 43 7.95 4.92 53.79
C ASP A 43 7.89 4.47 55.30
N VAL A 44 7.85 3.18 55.49
CA VAL A 44 7.72 2.61 56.85
C VAL A 44 8.95 2.90 57.69
N SER A 45 10.11 2.99 57.12
CA SER A 45 11.36 3.26 57.83
C SER A 45 11.43 4.72 58.34
N LYS A 46 10.94 5.66 57.51
CA LYS A 46 10.90 7.10 57.83
C LYS A 46 9.60 7.54 58.50
N LYS A 47 8.56 6.72 58.41
CA LYS A 47 7.20 7.01 58.88
C LYS A 47 6.61 8.24 58.17
N GLU A 48 6.90 8.42 56.87
CA GLU A 48 6.50 9.61 56.12
C GLU A 48 5.73 9.24 54.88
N TRP A 49 4.77 10.05 54.50
CA TRP A 49 4.07 9.97 53.24
C TRP A 49 4.80 10.80 52.18
N LYS A 50 4.94 10.24 50.97
CA LYS A 50 5.40 10.97 49.81
C LYS A 50 4.43 10.80 48.65
N ASN A 51 4.12 11.91 47.96
CA ASN A 51 3.24 11.91 46.81
C ASN A 51 4.05 12.15 45.53
N TYR A 52 3.86 11.28 44.52
CA TYR A 52 4.45 11.40 43.20
C TYR A 52 3.36 11.74 42.21
N VAL A 53 3.55 12.85 41.48
CA VAL A 53 2.58 13.38 40.52
C VAL A 53 3.19 13.56 39.14
N HIS A 54 2.33 13.61 38.12
CA HIS A 54 2.74 13.94 36.77
C HIS A 54 3.15 15.40 36.66
N ASN A 55 4.27 15.65 35.96
CA ASN A 55 4.74 16.96 35.57
C ASN A 55 5.04 16.98 34.07
N GLU A 56 4.36 17.80 33.28
CA GLU A 56 4.55 17.89 31.84
C GLU A 56 5.95 18.33 31.42
N LYS A 57 6.66 19.06 32.31
CA LYS A 57 8.02 19.53 32.04
C LYS A 57 9.11 18.56 32.46
N ASP A 58 8.76 17.44 33.09
CA ASP A 58 9.68 16.42 33.56
C ASP A 58 9.27 15.06 33.03
N GLU A 59 9.98 14.58 32.02
CA GLU A 59 9.75 13.26 31.40
C GLU A 59 10.01 12.10 32.36
N LYS A 60 10.76 12.34 33.45
CA LYS A 60 11.03 11.34 34.48
C LYS A 60 10.03 11.36 35.62
N SER A 61 9.05 12.27 35.61
CA SER A 61 7.93 12.25 36.55
C SER A 61 6.96 11.12 36.23
N LEU A 62 5.99 10.86 37.09
CA LEU A 62 4.87 9.94 36.84
C LEU A 62 4.22 10.23 35.48
N SER A 63 3.82 9.19 34.70
CA SER A 63 3.27 9.41 33.37
C SER A 63 1.89 10.07 33.37
N ASN A 64 1.05 9.74 34.36
CA ASN A 64 -0.31 10.28 34.54
C ASN A 64 -0.73 10.25 36.03
N ASN A 65 -1.50 11.25 36.44
CA ASN A 65 -2.03 11.33 37.83
C ASN A 65 -3.15 10.30 38.11
N LYS A 66 -3.73 9.69 37.06
CA LYS A 66 -4.73 8.63 37.22
C LYS A 66 -4.02 7.28 37.25
N VAL A 67 -3.65 6.84 38.44
CA VAL A 67 -2.99 5.55 38.69
C VAL A 67 -4.03 4.52 39.04
N LEU A 68 -4.02 3.39 38.35
CA LEU A 68 -5.05 2.34 38.46
C LEU A 68 -4.63 1.17 39.35
N SER A 69 -3.38 0.75 39.25
CA SER A 69 -2.84 -0.32 40.11
C SER A 69 -1.36 -0.15 40.38
N VAL A 70 -0.92 -0.81 41.43
CA VAL A 70 0.49 -0.96 41.82
C VAL A 70 0.84 -2.43 41.74
N PHE A 71 1.95 -2.76 41.08
CA PHE A 71 2.45 -4.10 40.94
C PHE A 71 3.93 -4.16 41.32
N GLU A 72 4.33 -5.13 42.12
CA GLU A 72 5.74 -5.43 42.39
C GLU A 72 6.11 -6.72 41.66
N ASP A 73 7.14 -6.63 40.80
CA ASP A 73 7.62 -7.78 40.03
C ASP A 73 8.50 -8.74 40.86
N SER A 74 8.83 -9.86 40.30
CA SER A 74 9.71 -10.89 40.94
C SER A 74 11.12 -10.38 41.26
N ARG A 75 11.55 -9.28 40.61
CA ARG A 75 12.82 -8.57 40.84
C ARG A 75 12.72 -7.47 41.86
N ARG A 76 11.55 -7.31 42.51
CA ARG A 76 11.21 -6.26 43.48
C ARG A 76 11.15 -4.84 42.90
N ASN A 77 10.91 -4.71 41.60
CA ASN A 77 10.64 -3.41 41.00
C ASN A 77 9.16 -3.08 41.15
N VAL A 78 8.87 -1.81 41.47
CA VAL A 78 7.51 -1.32 41.61
C VAL A 78 7.07 -0.70 40.28
N TRP A 79 5.96 -1.21 39.75
CA TRP A 79 5.31 -0.79 38.53
C TRP A 79 3.94 -0.16 38.84
N LEU A 80 3.62 0.87 38.08
CA LEU A 80 2.34 1.57 38.19
C LEU A 80 1.62 1.51 36.85
N THR A 81 0.35 1.15 36.88
CA THR A 81 -0.51 1.24 35.68
C THR A 81 -1.28 2.53 35.68
N THR A 82 -1.53 3.12 34.51
CA THR A 82 -2.19 4.42 34.41
C THR A 82 -3.37 4.45 33.44
N GLN A 83 -4.29 5.36 33.66
CA GLN A 83 -5.39 5.63 32.71
C GLN A 83 -4.96 6.66 31.65
N GLY A 84 -4.07 6.28 30.78
CA GLY A 84 -3.44 7.11 29.76
C GLY A 84 -1.95 7.30 30.02
N ARG A 85 -1.13 7.07 29.00
CA ARG A 85 0.35 7.01 28.99
C ARG A 85 0.94 5.75 29.62
N GLY A 86 0.25 4.61 29.53
CA GLY A 86 0.79 3.27 29.73
C GLY A 86 1.16 2.91 31.18
N ILE A 87 2.35 2.35 31.37
CA ILE A 87 2.89 1.91 32.66
C ILE A 87 4.17 2.64 33.02
N CYS A 88 4.47 2.73 34.31
CA CYS A 88 5.67 3.35 34.85
C CYS A 88 6.45 2.38 35.74
N LEU A 89 7.76 2.31 35.53
CA LEU A 89 8.70 1.70 36.44
C LEU A 89 9.24 2.75 37.40
N PHE A 90 9.14 2.53 38.71
CA PHE A 90 9.70 3.39 39.73
C PHE A 90 11.16 3.04 40.01
N HIS A 91 12.02 4.06 40.10
CA HIS A 91 13.43 3.93 40.47
C HIS A 91 13.66 4.48 41.89
N PRO A 92 13.88 3.61 42.88
CA PRO A 92 13.97 4.04 44.27
C PRO A 92 15.18 4.94 44.58
N GLU A 93 16.30 4.78 43.87
CA GLU A 93 17.55 5.54 44.08
C GLU A 93 17.39 7.04 43.70
N THR A 94 16.65 7.28 42.61
CA THR A 94 16.47 8.62 42.04
C THR A 94 15.07 9.17 42.22
N GLU A 95 14.15 8.33 42.74
CA GLU A 95 12.73 8.63 42.93
C GLU A 95 12.03 9.15 41.70
N ASN A 96 12.43 8.65 40.52
CA ASN A 96 11.86 8.99 39.22
C ASN A 96 11.27 7.75 38.54
N PHE A 97 10.71 7.95 37.32
CA PHE A 97 10.00 6.91 36.59
C PHE A 97 10.54 6.74 35.17
N THR A 98 10.56 5.49 34.71
CA THR A 98 10.65 5.15 33.28
C THR A 98 9.25 4.82 32.78
N ARG A 99 8.86 5.37 31.63
CA ARG A 99 7.53 5.22 31.04
C ARG A 99 7.55 4.24 29.86
N TYR A 100 6.50 3.44 29.75
CA TYR A 100 6.25 2.54 28.64
C TYR A 100 4.82 2.76 28.17
N ASP A 101 4.65 3.17 26.90
CA ASP A 101 3.37 3.55 26.30
C ASP A 101 3.22 2.99 24.88
N THR A 102 2.27 3.50 24.11
CA THR A 102 2.09 3.12 22.70
C THR A 102 3.31 3.39 21.83
N GLY A 103 4.15 4.34 22.18
CA GLY A 103 5.44 4.60 21.51
C GLY A 103 6.44 3.47 21.71
N ASN A 104 6.31 2.68 22.76
CA ASN A 104 7.09 1.47 23.04
C ASN A 104 6.39 0.18 22.56
N GLY A 105 5.28 0.29 21.82
CA GLY A 105 4.57 -0.84 21.23
C GLY A 105 3.40 -1.39 22.07
N LEU A 106 3.02 -0.76 23.18
CA LEU A 106 1.81 -1.15 23.89
C LEU A 106 0.57 -0.92 23.01
N PRO A 107 -0.48 -1.78 23.11
CA PRO A 107 -1.66 -1.67 22.25
C PRO A 107 -2.56 -0.48 22.61
N ASN A 108 -2.43 0.03 23.85
CA ASN A 108 -3.20 1.17 24.37
C ASN A 108 -2.49 1.80 25.57
N ASP A 109 -2.67 3.11 25.74
CA ASP A 109 -2.11 3.88 26.84
C ASP A 109 -2.92 3.73 28.15
N VAL A 110 -4.08 3.09 28.12
CA VAL A 110 -4.84 2.70 29.31
C VAL A 110 -4.48 1.26 29.66
N VAL A 111 -3.77 1.10 30.75
CA VAL A 111 -3.39 -0.22 31.29
C VAL A 111 -4.04 -0.38 32.66
N TYR A 112 -4.84 -1.43 32.82
CA TYR A 112 -5.60 -1.68 34.06
C TYR A 112 -4.81 -2.46 35.08
N GLN A 113 -4.18 -3.56 34.68
CA GLN A 113 -3.51 -4.50 35.57
C GLN A 113 -2.25 -5.09 34.92
N ILE A 114 -1.33 -5.53 35.75
CA ILE A 114 -0.15 -6.32 35.41
C ILE A 114 -0.23 -7.65 36.12
N ALA A 115 0.08 -8.73 35.41
CA ALA A 115 0.45 -10.00 36.00
C ALA A 115 1.78 -10.45 35.41
N GLU A 116 2.66 -11.03 36.20
CA GLU A 116 3.94 -11.57 35.77
C GLU A 116 3.85 -13.09 35.73
N ASP A 117 4.32 -13.70 34.64
CA ASP A 117 4.44 -15.14 34.55
C ASP A 117 5.72 -15.65 35.23
N GLU A 118 6.01 -16.94 35.10
CA GLU A 118 7.18 -17.54 35.74
C GLU A 118 8.50 -17.21 35.01
N ASP A 119 8.41 -16.82 33.74
CA ASP A 119 9.54 -16.40 32.92
C ASP A 119 9.86 -14.91 33.06
N GLY A 120 9.09 -14.16 33.89
CA GLY A 120 9.26 -12.75 34.13
C GLY A 120 8.67 -11.87 32.99
N VAL A 121 7.78 -12.43 32.17
CA VAL A 121 7.07 -11.73 31.14
C VAL A 121 5.78 -11.14 31.70
N PHE A 122 5.48 -9.90 31.32
CA PHE A 122 4.30 -9.20 31.78
C PHE A 122 3.10 -9.45 30.87
N TRP A 123 1.95 -9.67 31.52
CA TRP A 123 0.64 -9.73 30.90
C TRP A 123 -0.15 -8.51 31.36
N LEU A 124 -0.41 -7.60 30.40
CA LEU A 124 -1.00 -6.28 30.65
C LEU A 124 -2.42 -6.27 30.11
N THR A 125 -3.38 -6.02 30.97
CA THR A 125 -4.77 -5.80 30.54
C THR A 125 -4.96 -4.35 30.13
N THR A 126 -5.52 -4.13 28.93
CA THR A 126 -5.67 -2.79 28.37
C THR A 126 -7.10 -2.53 27.90
N ASN A 127 -7.32 -1.32 27.39
CA ASN A 127 -8.58 -0.95 26.73
C ASN A 127 -8.65 -1.45 25.27
N ASN A 128 -7.59 -2.10 24.77
CA ASN A 128 -7.51 -2.65 23.41
C ASN A 128 -6.76 -3.98 23.41
N GLY A 129 -7.30 -4.96 24.15
CA GLY A 129 -6.77 -6.30 24.23
C GLY A 129 -5.83 -6.56 25.39
N LEU A 130 -5.30 -7.80 25.42
CA LEU A 130 -4.32 -8.30 26.36
C LEU A 130 -2.93 -8.27 25.73
N ALA A 131 -2.00 -7.56 26.34
CA ALA A 131 -0.63 -7.49 25.85
C ALA A 131 0.29 -8.42 26.63
N ARG A 132 1.07 -9.25 25.93
CA ARG A 132 2.23 -9.96 26.46
C ARG A 132 3.46 -9.10 26.19
N PHE A 133 4.09 -8.60 27.25
CA PHE A 133 5.23 -7.70 27.15
C PHE A 133 6.47 -8.34 27.78
N ASP A 134 7.43 -8.63 26.95
CA ASP A 134 8.75 -9.12 27.40
C ASP A 134 9.67 -7.93 27.62
N LEU A 135 9.95 -7.67 28.91
CA LEU A 135 10.83 -6.57 29.35
C LEU A 135 12.28 -6.71 28.83
N THR A 136 12.73 -7.94 28.55
CA THR A 136 14.13 -8.20 28.17
C THR A 136 14.39 -7.87 26.70
N SER A 137 13.46 -8.27 25.85
CA SER A 137 13.55 -8.02 24.41
C SER A 137 12.84 -6.74 23.96
N GLY A 138 11.95 -6.18 24.82
CA GLY A 138 11.04 -5.09 24.45
C GLY A 138 9.89 -5.55 23.54
N ALA A 139 9.76 -6.85 23.26
CA ALA A 139 8.74 -7.36 22.36
C ALA A 139 7.35 -7.30 23.00
N VAL A 140 6.39 -6.78 22.24
CA VAL A 140 4.97 -6.74 22.62
C VAL A 140 4.15 -7.58 21.65
N LYS A 141 3.36 -8.53 22.18
CA LYS A 141 2.39 -9.31 21.42
C LYS A 141 1.00 -9.05 21.99
N VAL A 142 0.05 -8.72 21.11
CA VAL A 142 -1.32 -8.34 21.50
C VAL A 142 -2.29 -9.44 21.14
N TYR A 143 -3.18 -9.77 22.07
CA TYR A 143 -4.29 -10.69 21.91
C TYR A 143 -5.60 -9.90 22.00
N THR A 144 -6.51 -10.20 21.10
CA THR A 144 -7.81 -9.52 20.97
C THR A 144 -8.95 -10.51 20.81
N THR A 145 -10.14 -10.05 20.62
CA THR A 145 -11.31 -10.89 20.26
C THR A 145 -11.05 -11.73 19.01
N ALA A 146 -10.18 -11.27 18.11
CA ALA A 146 -9.73 -12.04 16.94
C ALA A 146 -8.92 -13.30 17.31
N ASN A 147 -8.32 -13.32 18.50
CA ASN A 147 -7.61 -14.45 19.08
C ASN A 147 -8.48 -15.30 20.03
N GLY A 148 -9.77 -14.95 20.16
CA GLY A 148 -10.72 -15.67 21.01
C GLY A 148 -10.93 -15.08 22.41
N LEU A 149 -10.44 -13.86 22.67
CA LEU A 149 -10.80 -13.17 23.91
C LEU A 149 -12.32 -12.84 23.89
N PRO A 150 -12.99 -12.88 25.04
CA PRO A 150 -14.42 -12.51 25.15
C PRO A 150 -14.65 -11.04 24.85
N SER A 151 -13.67 -10.18 25.18
CA SER A 151 -13.69 -8.75 24.91
C SER A 151 -12.28 -8.18 24.80
N ASP A 152 -12.10 -7.08 24.07
CA ASP A 152 -10.84 -6.34 24.02
C ASP A 152 -10.68 -5.36 25.19
N GLN A 153 -11.76 -5.09 25.92
CA GLN A 153 -11.76 -4.20 27.08
C GLN A 153 -11.80 -4.97 28.39
N PHE A 154 -10.83 -4.70 29.26
CA PHE A 154 -10.69 -5.33 30.57
C PHE A 154 -11.22 -4.44 31.70
N ASN A 155 -11.41 -5.02 32.87
CA ASN A 155 -11.93 -4.34 34.05
C ASN A 155 -10.83 -3.96 35.05
N TYR A 156 -11.13 -2.93 35.85
CA TYR A 156 -10.29 -2.49 36.95
C TYR A 156 -10.18 -3.60 38.01
N ARG A 157 -8.98 -3.83 38.56
CA ARG A 157 -8.75 -4.71 39.72
C ARG A 157 -9.30 -6.12 39.58
N SER A 158 -9.33 -6.62 38.33
CA SER A 158 -9.89 -7.93 38.00
C SER A 158 -8.77 -8.87 37.52
N SER A 159 -7.72 -9.02 38.28
CA SER A 159 -6.63 -9.95 38.01
C SER A 159 -6.35 -10.86 39.19
N PHE A 160 -6.05 -12.10 38.90
CA PHE A 160 -5.62 -13.10 39.89
C PHE A 160 -4.65 -14.08 39.22
N LYS A 161 -3.59 -14.45 39.91
CA LYS A 161 -2.67 -15.51 39.51
C LYS A 161 -2.74 -16.62 40.56
N ASP A 162 -3.08 -17.84 40.13
CA ASP A 162 -3.15 -18.97 40.99
C ASP A 162 -1.76 -19.60 41.24
N LYS A 163 -1.68 -20.53 42.18
CA LYS A 163 -0.43 -21.21 42.60
C LYS A 163 0.15 -22.08 41.49
N ASP A 164 -0.69 -22.59 40.59
CA ASP A 164 -0.28 -23.38 39.42
C ASP A 164 0.23 -22.52 38.25
N GLY A 165 0.24 -21.19 38.40
CA GLY A 165 0.63 -20.23 37.38
C GLY A 165 -0.48 -19.80 36.44
N THR A 166 -1.71 -20.30 36.64
CA THR A 166 -2.87 -19.84 35.86
C THR A 166 -3.20 -18.40 36.19
N ILE A 167 -3.33 -17.55 35.15
CA ILE A 167 -3.68 -16.13 35.25
C ILE A 167 -5.14 -15.96 34.86
N TYR A 168 -5.85 -15.17 35.64
CA TYR A 168 -7.27 -14.79 35.43
C TYR A 168 -7.37 -13.29 35.27
N PHE A 169 -8.06 -12.84 34.23
CA PHE A 169 -8.38 -11.44 34.01
C PHE A 169 -9.86 -11.25 33.72
N GLY A 170 -10.50 -10.34 34.43
CA GLY A 170 -11.88 -9.95 34.17
C GLY A 170 -11.96 -8.92 33.03
N SER A 171 -12.90 -9.13 32.12
CA SER A 171 -13.26 -8.21 31.06
C SER A 171 -14.71 -7.76 31.16
N ILE A 172 -15.16 -6.85 30.31
CA ILE A 172 -16.56 -6.38 30.33
C ILE A 172 -17.57 -7.48 29.95
N ASP A 173 -17.15 -8.47 29.15
CA ASP A 173 -18.00 -9.56 28.65
C ASP A 173 -17.62 -10.93 29.22
N GLY A 174 -17.03 -10.96 30.42
CA GLY A 174 -16.66 -12.19 31.08
C GLY A 174 -15.25 -12.16 31.66
N PHE A 175 -14.56 -13.30 31.67
CA PHE A 175 -13.18 -13.40 32.13
C PHE A 175 -12.36 -14.31 31.25
N VAL A 176 -11.06 -14.12 31.26
CA VAL A 176 -10.06 -14.94 30.60
C VAL A 176 -9.27 -15.69 31.64
N ALA A 177 -9.07 -16.99 31.45
CA ALA A 177 -8.20 -17.83 32.28
C ALA A 177 -7.23 -18.59 31.37
N PHE A 178 -5.94 -18.47 31.62
CA PHE A 178 -4.92 -19.16 30.84
C PHE A 178 -3.66 -19.44 31.68
N ASN A 179 -2.95 -20.46 31.33
CA ASN A 179 -1.62 -20.70 31.89
C ASN A 179 -0.57 -20.31 30.83
N PRO A 180 0.30 -19.32 31.11
CA PRO A 180 1.33 -18.86 30.16
C PRO A 180 2.23 -19.99 29.64
N LYS A 181 2.51 -21.03 30.45
CA LYS A 181 3.31 -22.20 30.03
C LYS A 181 2.68 -23.02 28.92
N THR A 182 1.35 -22.95 28.78
CA THR A 182 0.62 -23.69 27.74
C THR A 182 0.49 -22.88 26.44
N PHE A 183 0.92 -21.63 26.46
CA PHE A 183 0.94 -20.79 25.26
C PHE A 183 2.00 -21.31 24.29
N SER A 184 1.57 -21.94 23.23
CA SER A 184 2.43 -22.30 22.09
C SER A 184 2.25 -21.30 20.96
N GLU A 185 3.34 -20.94 20.32
CA GLU A 185 3.27 -20.18 19.09
C GLU A 185 2.51 -20.97 18.03
N ASN A 186 1.68 -20.28 17.28
CA ASN A 186 0.99 -20.91 16.17
C ASN A 186 2.00 -21.18 15.03
N LYS A 187 2.48 -22.43 14.96
CA LYS A 187 3.42 -22.86 13.91
C LYS A 187 2.73 -23.15 12.57
N TYR A 188 1.40 -23.17 12.54
CA TYR A 188 0.68 -23.36 11.29
C TYR A 188 0.81 -22.13 10.42
N VAL A 189 1.34 -22.33 9.21
CA VAL A 189 1.53 -21.28 8.23
C VAL A 189 0.43 -21.42 7.17
N PRO A 190 -0.45 -20.43 7.00
CA PRO A 190 -1.54 -20.50 6.04
C PRO A 190 -1.01 -20.46 4.60
N SER A 191 -1.66 -21.20 3.71
CA SER A 191 -1.47 -21.03 2.26
C SER A 191 -2.28 -19.83 1.78
N ALA A 192 -1.73 -19.07 0.85
CA ALA A 192 -2.45 -18.02 0.15
C ALA A 192 -3.21 -18.61 -1.04
N VAL A 193 -4.41 -18.12 -1.33
CA VAL A 193 -5.18 -18.53 -2.51
C VAL A 193 -5.82 -17.32 -3.18
N ILE A 194 -5.93 -17.40 -4.51
CA ILE A 194 -6.72 -16.46 -5.30
C ILE A 194 -8.13 -17.05 -5.39
N THR A 195 -9.12 -16.39 -4.77
CA THR A 195 -10.49 -16.91 -4.72
C THR A 195 -11.33 -16.46 -5.91
N ASP A 196 -11.15 -15.19 -6.33
CA ASP A 196 -11.95 -14.61 -7.39
C ASP A 196 -11.10 -13.74 -8.31
N PHE A 197 -11.50 -13.72 -9.57
CA PHE A 197 -11.00 -12.82 -10.60
C PHE A 197 -12.10 -11.88 -11.06
N LEU A 198 -11.83 -10.58 -11.03
CA LEU A 198 -12.75 -9.55 -11.48
C LEU A 198 -12.15 -8.81 -12.68
N LEU A 199 -12.93 -8.68 -13.74
CA LEU A 199 -12.58 -7.86 -14.90
C LEU A 199 -13.48 -6.62 -14.90
N PHE A 200 -12.90 -5.42 -14.87
CA PHE A 200 -13.63 -4.16 -14.74
C PHE A 200 -14.63 -4.16 -13.57
N ASN A 201 -14.20 -4.63 -12.40
CA ASN A 201 -15.00 -4.78 -11.18
C ASN A 201 -16.19 -5.77 -11.28
N LYS A 202 -16.23 -6.58 -12.34
CA LYS A 202 -17.25 -7.61 -12.53
C LYS A 202 -16.62 -8.99 -12.35
N GLU A 203 -17.18 -9.79 -11.44
CA GLU A 203 -16.71 -11.14 -11.18
C GLU A 203 -16.83 -12.01 -12.44
N MET A 204 -15.73 -12.70 -12.79
CA MET A 204 -15.66 -13.61 -13.94
C MET A 204 -15.63 -15.05 -13.47
N ARG A 205 -16.45 -15.88 -14.07
CA ARG A 205 -16.49 -17.33 -13.82
C ARG A 205 -16.02 -18.09 -15.03
N ALA A 206 -15.45 -19.24 -14.80
CA ALA A 206 -15.05 -20.14 -15.89
C ALA A 206 -16.23 -20.50 -16.79
N GLY A 207 -16.03 -20.42 -18.11
CA GLY A 207 -17.07 -20.75 -19.09
C GLY A 207 -18.19 -19.71 -19.26
N ALA A 208 -18.14 -18.58 -18.55
CA ALA A 208 -19.08 -17.47 -18.78
C ALA A 208 -18.73 -16.74 -20.09
N GLU A 209 -19.74 -16.10 -20.69
CA GLU A 209 -19.57 -15.30 -21.91
C GLU A 209 -18.55 -14.17 -21.66
N ASN A 210 -17.56 -14.04 -22.57
CA ASN A 210 -16.43 -13.09 -22.47
C ASN A 210 -15.48 -13.31 -21.27
N SER A 211 -15.55 -14.46 -20.59
CA SER A 211 -14.60 -14.79 -19.53
C SER A 211 -13.28 -15.29 -20.14
N PRO A 212 -12.14 -14.75 -19.71
CA PRO A 212 -10.83 -15.27 -20.08
C PRO A 212 -10.46 -16.57 -19.34
N LEU A 213 -11.28 -16.96 -18.33
CA LEU A 213 -11.03 -18.12 -17.49
C LEU A 213 -11.52 -19.41 -18.18
N GLN A 214 -10.63 -20.36 -18.34
CA GLN A 214 -10.95 -21.72 -18.80
C GLN A 214 -11.40 -22.62 -17.64
N GLU A 215 -10.85 -22.39 -16.44
CA GLU A 215 -11.17 -23.06 -15.19
C GLU A 215 -11.23 -22.05 -14.05
N ASN A 216 -11.60 -22.51 -12.84
CA ASN A 216 -11.64 -21.61 -11.69
C ASN A 216 -10.25 -21.03 -11.42
N ILE A 217 -10.18 -19.72 -11.20
CA ILE A 217 -8.92 -18.98 -10.98
C ILE A 217 -8.06 -19.58 -9.84
N THR A 218 -8.70 -20.18 -8.85
CA THR A 218 -8.02 -20.83 -7.72
C THR A 218 -7.08 -21.96 -8.15
N PHE A 219 -7.38 -22.60 -9.29
CA PHE A 219 -6.63 -23.73 -9.82
C PHE A 219 -5.87 -23.40 -11.11
N SER A 220 -6.00 -22.17 -11.59
CA SER A 220 -5.37 -21.73 -12.83
C SER A 220 -3.95 -21.27 -12.59
N ASP A 221 -3.01 -21.80 -13.37
CA ASP A 221 -1.61 -21.34 -13.37
C ASP A 221 -1.37 -20.21 -14.38
N LYS A 222 -2.29 -20.02 -15.33
CA LYS A 222 -2.13 -19.08 -16.44
C LYS A 222 -3.43 -18.33 -16.73
N LEU A 223 -3.29 -17.03 -16.97
CA LEU A 223 -4.38 -16.14 -17.37
C LEU A 223 -4.00 -15.41 -18.65
N LEU A 224 -4.78 -15.60 -19.72
CA LEU A 224 -4.58 -14.92 -21.00
C LEU A 224 -5.62 -13.80 -21.16
N LEU A 225 -5.15 -12.56 -21.30
CA LEU A 225 -5.99 -11.37 -21.42
C LEU A 225 -5.81 -10.71 -22.79
N CYS A 226 -6.87 -10.18 -23.36
CA CYS A 226 -6.79 -9.31 -24.53
C CYS A 226 -6.29 -7.92 -24.14
N ALA A 227 -5.81 -7.14 -25.10
CA ALA A 227 -5.30 -5.78 -24.88
C ALA A 227 -6.30 -4.85 -24.17
N GLU A 228 -7.58 -5.05 -24.39
CA GLU A 228 -8.67 -4.28 -23.77
C GLU A 228 -8.95 -4.68 -22.33
N GLN A 229 -8.51 -5.89 -21.92
CA GLN A 229 -8.72 -6.48 -20.58
C GLN A 229 -7.56 -6.14 -19.62
N ASN A 230 -7.09 -4.92 -19.65
CA ASN A 230 -5.88 -4.45 -18.94
C ASN A 230 -6.15 -3.90 -17.53
N SER A 231 -7.39 -4.00 -17.06
CA SER A 231 -7.79 -3.56 -15.72
C SER A 231 -8.58 -4.66 -15.04
N PHE A 232 -8.00 -5.25 -14.00
CA PHE A 232 -8.57 -6.41 -13.32
C PHE A 232 -8.22 -6.41 -11.82
N SER A 233 -8.94 -7.24 -11.09
CA SER A 233 -8.72 -7.40 -9.65
C SER A 233 -8.71 -8.87 -9.26
N PHE A 234 -7.93 -9.19 -8.24
CA PHE A 234 -7.91 -10.49 -7.58
C PHE A 234 -8.42 -10.35 -6.15
N ARG A 235 -9.31 -11.26 -5.74
CA ARG A 235 -9.64 -11.43 -4.33
C ARG A 235 -8.75 -12.53 -3.77
N LEU A 236 -8.14 -12.24 -2.63
CA LEU A 236 -7.16 -13.11 -1.99
C LEU A 236 -7.70 -13.64 -0.66
N ALA A 237 -7.31 -14.84 -0.29
CA ALA A 237 -7.60 -15.40 1.02
C ALA A 237 -6.39 -16.17 1.56
N ALA A 238 -6.24 -16.15 2.89
CA ALA A 238 -5.29 -16.99 3.62
C ALA A 238 -6.04 -18.15 4.27
N LEU A 239 -5.63 -19.39 4.02
CA LEU A 239 -6.27 -20.60 4.55
C LEU A 239 -5.78 -20.90 5.97
N GLY A 240 -5.99 -19.96 6.89
CA GLY A 240 -5.66 -20.10 8.30
C GLY A 240 -6.88 -19.86 9.17
N TYR A 241 -7.36 -20.89 9.87
CA TYR A 241 -8.65 -20.88 10.56
C TYR A 241 -8.56 -20.55 12.06
N GLN A 242 -7.36 -20.57 12.67
CA GLN A 242 -7.20 -20.29 14.09
C GLN A 242 -7.50 -18.83 14.47
N ALA A 243 -7.01 -17.88 13.67
CA ALA A 243 -7.28 -16.46 13.84
C ALA A 243 -7.41 -15.80 12.44
N PRO A 244 -8.51 -16.06 11.69
CA PRO A 244 -8.61 -15.69 10.27
C PRO A 244 -8.42 -14.18 10.02
N LYS A 245 -8.90 -13.32 10.93
CA LYS A 245 -8.78 -11.86 10.85
C LYS A 245 -7.37 -11.34 11.07
N MET A 246 -6.49 -12.15 11.64
CA MET A 246 -5.10 -11.78 11.94
C MET A 246 -4.11 -12.32 10.90
N ASN A 247 -4.56 -13.14 9.97
CA ASN A 247 -3.71 -13.58 8.87
C ASN A 247 -3.34 -12.38 8.00
N LYS A 248 -2.08 -12.34 7.59
CA LYS A 248 -1.54 -11.30 6.73
C LYS A 248 -1.34 -11.85 5.32
N LEU A 249 -1.58 -11.02 4.33
CA LEU A 249 -1.33 -11.34 2.93
C LEU A 249 -0.38 -10.29 2.35
N MET A 250 0.58 -10.75 1.57
CA MET A 250 1.43 -9.91 0.73
C MET A 250 1.33 -10.38 -0.72
N TYR A 251 1.42 -9.45 -1.63
CA TYR A 251 1.36 -9.72 -3.07
C TYR A 251 2.39 -8.89 -3.82
N LYS A 252 2.72 -9.36 -5.02
CA LYS A 252 3.59 -8.68 -5.96
C LYS A 252 3.25 -9.11 -7.37
N LEU A 253 3.20 -8.16 -8.30
CA LEU A 253 3.13 -8.41 -9.72
C LEU A 253 4.52 -8.18 -10.34
N ASP A 254 5.26 -9.25 -10.57
CA ASP A 254 6.56 -9.17 -11.23
C ASP A 254 6.38 -8.62 -12.66
N GLY A 255 7.19 -7.64 -13.01
CA GLY A 255 7.06 -6.85 -14.24
C GLY A 255 6.32 -5.51 -14.05
N PHE A 256 5.73 -5.27 -12.87
CA PHE A 256 5.03 -4.03 -12.54
C PHE A 256 5.44 -3.47 -11.16
N ASP A 257 5.33 -4.28 -10.10
CA ASP A 257 5.66 -3.86 -8.75
C ASP A 257 7.17 -4.03 -8.47
N SER A 258 7.79 -3.03 -7.83
CA SER A 258 9.20 -3.09 -7.39
C SER A 258 9.36 -3.93 -6.12
N GLU A 259 8.40 -3.86 -5.19
CA GLU A 259 8.44 -4.46 -3.86
C GLU A 259 7.18 -5.26 -3.55
N TRP A 260 7.23 -6.06 -2.47
CA TRP A 260 6.08 -6.72 -1.92
C TRP A 260 5.13 -5.72 -1.26
N LEU A 261 3.86 -5.79 -1.60
CA LEU A 261 2.79 -4.94 -1.07
C LEU A 261 1.94 -5.73 -0.07
N THR A 262 1.57 -5.09 1.02
CA THR A 262 0.67 -5.71 2.01
C THR A 262 -0.79 -5.48 1.61
N VAL A 263 -1.60 -6.53 1.68
CA VAL A 263 -3.06 -6.41 1.49
C VAL A 263 -3.65 -5.67 2.68
N GLY A 264 -4.46 -4.64 2.39
CA GLY A 264 -5.15 -3.86 3.41
C GLY A 264 -6.37 -4.57 4.00
N GLU A 265 -7.29 -3.81 4.60
CA GLU A 265 -8.53 -4.35 5.19
C GLU A 265 -9.43 -5.07 4.16
N SER A 266 -9.41 -4.61 2.90
CA SER A 266 -10.10 -5.29 1.82
C SER A 266 -9.15 -6.30 1.16
N PRO A 267 -9.56 -7.59 1.03
CA PRO A 267 -8.74 -8.62 0.39
C PRO A 267 -8.75 -8.52 -1.15
N LEU A 268 -9.08 -7.37 -1.71
CA LEU A 268 -9.16 -7.12 -3.15
C LEU A 268 -7.93 -6.32 -3.60
N VAL A 269 -7.16 -6.89 -4.53
CA VAL A 269 -5.99 -6.27 -5.17
C VAL A 269 -6.36 -5.90 -6.58
N THR A 270 -6.17 -4.64 -6.96
CA THR A 270 -6.57 -4.11 -8.27
C THR A 270 -5.37 -3.57 -9.03
N TYR A 271 -5.27 -3.96 -10.29
CA TYR A 271 -4.35 -3.41 -11.27
C TYR A 271 -5.12 -2.74 -12.39
N SER A 272 -4.67 -1.57 -12.83
CA SER A 272 -5.33 -0.78 -13.86
C SER A 272 -4.36 -0.36 -14.93
N ASN A 273 -4.80 -0.39 -16.19
CA ASN A 273 -4.05 0.12 -17.33
C ASN A 273 -2.66 -0.51 -17.48
N LEU A 274 -2.57 -1.83 -17.29
CA LEU A 274 -1.34 -2.56 -17.55
C LEU A 274 -1.02 -2.58 -19.04
N HIS A 275 0.26 -2.51 -19.37
CA HIS A 275 0.73 -2.64 -20.74
C HIS A 275 0.63 -4.12 -21.19
N TYR A 276 0.63 -4.35 -22.50
CA TYR A 276 0.77 -5.72 -23.02
C TYR A 276 2.14 -6.28 -22.65
N GLY A 277 2.18 -7.56 -22.29
CA GLY A 277 3.38 -8.22 -21.81
C GLY A 277 3.09 -9.45 -20.97
N ASP A 278 4.15 -10.03 -20.44
CA ASP A 278 4.11 -11.18 -19.54
C ASP A 278 4.39 -10.71 -18.12
N TYR A 279 3.52 -11.10 -17.18
CA TYR A 279 3.58 -10.78 -15.77
C TYR A 279 3.45 -12.04 -14.94
N THR A 280 3.97 -12.03 -13.72
CA THR A 280 3.73 -13.11 -12.76
C THR A 280 3.19 -12.51 -11.46
N PHE A 281 1.93 -12.82 -11.15
CA PHE A 281 1.32 -12.43 -9.90
C PHE A 281 1.70 -13.44 -8.82
N ARG A 282 2.25 -12.96 -7.71
CA ARG A 282 2.75 -13.76 -6.59
C ARG A 282 2.06 -13.33 -5.32
N VAL A 283 1.63 -14.30 -4.52
CA VAL A 283 0.95 -14.05 -3.24
C VAL A 283 1.53 -14.96 -2.18
N LYS A 284 1.71 -14.44 -0.98
CA LYS A 284 2.10 -15.22 0.19
C LYS A 284 1.26 -14.83 1.41
N ALA A 285 1.04 -15.78 2.29
CA ALA A 285 0.32 -15.58 3.53
C ALA A 285 1.22 -15.74 4.75
N GLY A 286 0.92 -14.98 5.79
CA GLY A 286 1.51 -15.09 7.10
C GLY A 286 0.44 -15.35 8.15
N ASN A 287 0.78 -16.07 9.21
CA ASN A 287 -0.12 -16.33 10.32
C ASN A 287 -0.20 -15.13 11.29
N SER A 288 -1.04 -15.24 12.31
CA SER A 288 -1.19 -14.25 13.39
C SER A 288 0.09 -13.95 14.15
N ASP A 289 1.05 -14.87 14.15
CA ASP A 289 2.32 -14.77 14.87
C ASP A 289 3.45 -14.19 14.02
N GLY A 290 3.13 -13.82 12.76
CA GLY A 290 4.08 -13.20 11.84
C GLY A 290 4.98 -14.18 11.09
N ILE A 291 4.68 -15.48 11.15
CA ILE A 291 5.40 -16.51 10.39
C ILE A 291 4.80 -16.56 8.99
N TRP A 292 5.64 -16.33 7.99
CA TRP A 292 5.25 -16.29 6.58
C TRP A 292 5.43 -17.64 5.90
N ASN A 293 4.53 -17.97 4.97
CA ASN A 293 4.70 -19.13 4.12
C ASN A 293 5.81 -18.88 3.09
N GLU A 294 6.75 -19.81 2.99
CA GLU A 294 7.79 -19.78 1.97
C GLU A 294 7.28 -20.23 0.59
N GLU A 295 6.23 -21.06 0.58
CA GLU A 295 5.55 -21.46 -0.64
C GLU A 295 4.60 -20.34 -1.10
N GLU A 296 4.89 -19.77 -2.24
CA GLU A 296 4.10 -18.70 -2.84
C GLU A 296 3.08 -19.27 -3.82
N THR A 297 1.89 -18.67 -3.84
CA THR A 297 0.92 -18.92 -4.92
C THR A 297 1.26 -18.02 -6.09
N THR A 298 1.45 -18.61 -7.27
CA THR A 298 1.85 -17.88 -8.48
C THR A 298 0.80 -18.04 -9.59
N LEU A 299 0.56 -16.95 -10.34
CA LEU A 299 -0.31 -16.92 -11.50
C LEU A 299 0.40 -16.18 -12.63
N HIS A 300 0.64 -16.87 -13.76
CA HIS A 300 1.22 -16.24 -14.93
C HIS A 300 0.15 -15.52 -15.75
N ILE A 301 0.33 -14.22 -15.96
CA ILE A 301 -0.62 -13.36 -16.68
C ILE A 301 0.04 -12.89 -17.96
N ARG A 302 -0.59 -13.16 -19.10
CA ARG A 302 -0.17 -12.63 -20.39
C ARG A 302 -1.23 -11.73 -20.99
N ILE A 303 -0.88 -10.46 -21.20
CA ILE A 303 -1.73 -9.48 -21.87
C ILE A 303 -1.27 -9.38 -23.32
N LEU A 304 -2.16 -9.72 -24.26
CA LEU A 304 -1.86 -9.70 -25.69
C LEU A 304 -1.73 -8.25 -26.18
N PRO A 305 -0.86 -7.98 -27.18
CA PRO A 305 -0.79 -6.67 -27.81
C PRO A 305 -2.09 -6.37 -28.57
N PRO A 306 -2.47 -5.09 -28.70
CA PRO A 306 -3.62 -4.70 -29.51
C PRO A 306 -3.40 -5.10 -30.97
N PHE A 307 -4.52 -5.36 -31.70
CA PHE A 307 -4.49 -5.89 -33.07
C PHE A 307 -3.59 -5.07 -34.02
N TYR A 308 -3.52 -3.75 -33.83
CA TYR A 308 -2.71 -2.85 -34.67
C TYR A 308 -1.19 -2.94 -34.39
N LEU A 309 -0.76 -3.63 -33.33
CA LEU A 309 0.64 -3.97 -33.03
C LEU A 309 0.94 -5.46 -33.29
N SER A 310 0.01 -6.20 -33.89
CA SER A 310 0.23 -7.60 -34.25
C SER A 310 1.15 -7.71 -35.48
N VAL A 311 1.82 -8.85 -35.62
CA VAL A 311 2.68 -9.14 -36.79
C VAL A 311 1.93 -8.93 -38.10
N TRP A 312 0.66 -9.34 -38.17
CA TRP A 312 -0.18 -9.16 -39.35
C TRP A 312 -0.47 -7.69 -39.67
N ALA A 313 -0.64 -6.83 -38.63
CA ALA A 313 -0.81 -5.40 -38.84
C ALA A 313 0.44 -4.78 -39.48
N TYR A 314 1.64 -5.15 -39.05
CA TYR A 314 2.88 -4.68 -39.67
C TYR A 314 3.01 -5.12 -41.15
N VAL A 315 2.58 -6.35 -41.48
CA VAL A 315 2.53 -6.79 -42.89
C VAL A 315 1.59 -5.92 -43.71
N VAL A 316 0.41 -5.61 -43.19
CA VAL A 316 -0.54 -4.71 -43.86
C VAL A 316 0.03 -3.30 -43.99
N TYR A 317 0.68 -2.75 -42.96
CA TYR A 317 1.33 -1.44 -43.04
C TYR A 317 2.44 -1.40 -44.06
N ALA A 318 3.25 -2.44 -44.16
CA ALA A 318 4.30 -2.57 -45.20
C ALA A 318 3.71 -2.61 -46.63
N LEU A 319 2.61 -3.32 -46.82
CA LEU A 319 1.91 -3.37 -48.13
C LEU A 319 1.33 -2.00 -48.49
N LEU A 320 0.66 -1.33 -47.55
CA LEU A 320 0.12 0.03 -47.76
C LEU A 320 1.23 1.04 -48.07
N PHE A 321 2.37 0.92 -47.41
CA PHE A 321 3.55 1.73 -47.67
C PHE A 321 4.08 1.52 -49.12
N LEU A 322 4.21 0.27 -49.56
CA LEU A 322 4.63 -0.05 -50.89
C LEU A 322 3.65 0.47 -51.96
N ILE A 323 2.36 0.32 -51.77
CA ILE A 323 1.29 0.87 -52.60
C ILE A 323 1.38 2.39 -52.70
N PHE A 324 1.56 3.05 -51.56
CA PHE A 324 1.70 4.51 -51.49
C PHE A 324 2.91 5.01 -52.34
N PHE A 325 4.08 4.34 -52.17
CA PHE A 325 5.27 4.72 -52.92
C PHE A 325 5.16 4.38 -54.40
N ALA A 326 4.52 3.27 -54.79
CA ALA A 326 4.23 2.94 -56.18
C ALA A 326 3.31 4.01 -56.79
N TYR A 327 2.24 4.42 -56.10
CA TYR A 327 1.36 5.49 -56.52
C TYR A 327 2.09 6.85 -56.67
N LEU A 328 2.91 7.21 -55.68
CA LEU A 328 3.72 8.40 -55.73
C LEU A 328 4.70 8.41 -56.88
N TYR A 329 5.36 7.26 -57.13
CA TYR A 329 6.25 7.10 -58.29
C TYR A 329 5.50 7.32 -59.61
N LEU A 330 4.35 6.68 -59.79
CA LEU A 330 3.53 6.82 -61.00
C LEU A 330 3.04 8.25 -61.16
N TYR A 331 2.62 8.91 -60.11
CA TYR A 331 2.20 10.32 -60.10
C TYR A 331 3.34 11.24 -60.53
N LEU A 332 4.52 11.07 -59.90
CA LEU A 332 5.70 11.90 -60.26
C LEU A 332 6.16 11.63 -61.68
N LYS A 333 6.14 10.38 -62.17
CA LYS A 333 6.44 10.01 -63.55
C LYS A 333 5.46 10.66 -64.50
N GLN A 334 4.17 10.60 -64.22
CA GLN A 334 3.14 11.24 -65.06
C GLN A 334 3.28 12.76 -65.10
N ARG A 335 3.57 13.39 -63.95
CA ARG A 335 3.83 14.82 -63.82
C ARG A 335 5.07 15.23 -64.62
N ASN A 336 6.12 14.42 -64.63
CA ASN A 336 7.34 14.70 -65.39
C ASN A 336 7.11 14.54 -66.87
N ASN A 337 6.39 13.49 -67.29
CA ASN A 337 6.00 13.31 -68.70
C ASN A 337 5.16 14.47 -69.22
N ARG A 338 4.19 14.96 -68.46
CA ARG A 338 3.39 16.15 -68.78
C ARG A 338 4.26 17.41 -68.92
N LYS A 339 5.27 17.59 -68.08
CA LYS A 339 6.23 18.68 -68.19
C LYS A 339 7.06 18.59 -69.47
N GLN A 340 7.55 17.40 -69.80
CA GLN A 340 8.32 17.15 -71.02
C GLN A 340 7.47 17.42 -72.26
N GLN A 341 6.22 16.92 -72.30
CA GLN A 341 5.30 17.20 -73.42
C GLN A 341 5.08 18.68 -73.62
N ARG A 342 4.80 19.44 -72.57
CA ARG A 342 4.63 20.91 -72.65
C ARG A 342 5.90 21.64 -73.10
N GLN A 343 7.08 21.12 -72.76
CA GLN A 343 8.34 21.69 -73.26
C GLN A 343 8.53 21.41 -74.76
N MET A 344 8.21 20.19 -75.16
CA MET A 344 8.26 19.82 -76.63
C MET A 344 7.26 20.65 -77.44
N GLU A 345 6.01 20.79 -76.99
CA GLU A 345 5.00 21.62 -77.64
C GLU A 345 5.46 23.09 -77.78
N LYS A 346 6.07 23.65 -76.73
CA LYS A 346 6.65 24.98 -76.80
C LYS A 346 7.78 25.09 -77.81
N PHE A 347 8.68 24.09 -77.78
CA PHE A 347 9.79 24.05 -78.72
C PHE A 347 9.33 23.93 -80.21
N GLU A 348 8.30 23.13 -80.46
CA GLU A 348 7.69 23.01 -81.81
C GLU A 348 7.05 24.33 -82.21
N GLN A 349 6.31 24.98 -81.32
CA GLN A 349 5.72 26.31 -81.61
C GLN A 349 6.77 27.42 -81.89
N GLU A 350 7.89 27.41 -81.15
CA GLU A 350 9.02 28.25 -81.37
C GLU A 350 9.66 28.01 -82.75
N LYS A 351 9.89 26.74 -83.10
CA LYS A 351 10.40 26.36 -84.44
C LYS A 351 9.44 26.82 -85.57
N GLU A 352 8.13 26.53 -85.41
CA GLU A 352 7.14 27.01 -86.41
C GLU A 352 7.15 28.51 -86.55
N ARG A 353 7.30 29.22 -85.46
CA ARG A 353 7.39 30.67 -85.47
C ARG A 353 8.66 31.20 -86.13
N GLU A 354 9.79 30.57 -85.88
CA GLU A 354 11.07 30.83 -86.58
C GLU A 354 10.96 30.60 -88.08
N ILE A 355 10.39 29.44 -88.49
CA ILE A 355 10.14 29.16 -89.93
C ILE A 355 9.20 30.19 -90.53
N TYR A 356 8.13 30.55 -89.82
CA TYR A 356 7.22 31.58 -90.34
C TYR A 356 7.89 32.96 -90.48
N ASN A 357 8.67 33.38 -89.50
CA ASN A 357 9.42 34.66 -89.59
C ASN A 357 10.46 34.57 -90.68
N ALA A 358 11.19 33.52 -90.86
CA ALA A 358 12.15 33.33 -91.96
C ALA A 358 11.47 33.39 -93.36
N LYS A 359 10.28 32.76 -93.47
CA LYS A 359 9.46 32.86 -94.69
C LYS A 359 9.01 34.33 -94.95
N PHE A 360 8.57 34.99 -93.90
CA PHE A 360 8.12 36.42 -94.01
C PHE A 360 9.25 37.34 -94.43
N ASP A 361 10.43 37.18 -93.81
CA ASP A 361 11.64 37.93 -94.15
C ASP A 361 12.08 37.67 -95.62
N PHE A 362 12.02 36.38 -96.05
CA PHE A 362 12.32 35.99 -97.43
C PHE A 362 11.36 36.68 -98.36
N PHE A 363 10.03 36.61 -98.12
CA PHE A 363 9.08 37.28 -98.99
C PHE A 363 9.22 38.80 -99.03
N THR A 364 9.53 39.41 -97.91
CA THR A 364 9.78 40.84 -97.78
C THR A 364 11.00 41.25 -98.59
N ASN A 365 12.09 40.49 -98.48
CA ASN A 365 13.31 40.75 -99.27
C ASN A 365 13.09 40.53 -100.74
N VAL A 366 12.40 39.44 -101.14
CA VAL A 366 12.03 39.23 -102.56
C VAL A 366 11.14 40.35 -103.07
N ALA A 367 10.16 40.84 -102.30
CA ALA A 367 9.32 41.98 -102.69
C ALA A 367 10.14 43.27 -102.88
N HIS A 368 11.15 43.49 -102.03
CA HIS A 368 12.07 44.60 -102.16
C HIS A 368 12.96 44.44 -103.40
N GLU A 369 13.52 43.28 -103.69
CA GLU A 369 14.36 43.00 -104.87
C GLU A 369 13.55 43.11 -106.18
N ILE A 370 12.27 42.73 -106.15
CA ILE A 370 11.39 42.87 -107.31
C ILE A 370 10.98 44.32 -107.49
N ARG A 371 10.73 45.09 -106.44
CA ARG A 371 10.33 46.49 -106.51
C ARG A 371 11.38 47.38 -107.15
N THR A 372 12.69 47.10 -106.91
CA THR A 372 13.81 47.86 -107.44
C THR A 372 13.86 47.81 -108.96
N PRO A 373 13.88 46.65 -109.64
CA PRO A 373 13.86 46.61 -111.11
C PRO A 373 12.53 47.10 -111.71
N LEU A 374 11.39 46.86 -111.02
CA LEU A 374 10.08 47.36 -111.49
C LEU A 374 10.03 48.88 -111.48
N THR A 375 10.63 49.53 -110.47
CA THR A 375 10.71 51.01 -110.37
C THR A 375 11.64 51.54 -111.43
N LEU A 376 12.73 50.83 -111.80
CA LEU A 376 13.64 51.18 -112.91
C LEU A 376 13.00 51.03 -114.28
N ILE A 377 12.03 50.15 -114.45
CA ILE A 377 11.26 50.00 -115.70
C ILE A 377 10.13 51.02 -115.76
N LYS A 378 9.49 51.36 -114.65
CA LYS A 378 8.38 52.32 -114.58
C LYS A 378 8.84 53.76 -114.92
N GLY A 379 10.06 54.14 -114.41
CA GLY A 379 10.61 55.43 -114.63
C GLY A 379 10.78 55.81 -116.15
N PRO A 380 11.38 54.95 -116.99
CA PRO A 380 11.49 55.19 -118.44
C PRO A 380 10.16 55.10 -119.16
N LEU A 381 9.17 54.32 -118.68
CA LEU A 381 7.85 54.16 -119.29
C LEU A 381 6.95 55.41 -119.01
N GLU A 382 7.06 56.06 -117.89
CA GLU A 382 6.31 57.29 -117.57
C GLU A 382 6.82 58.54 -118.36
N ASN A 383 8.02 58.44 -118.97
CA ASN A 383 8.57 59.49 -119.83
C ASN A 383 8.28 59.31 -121.33
N ILE A 384 7.48 58.29 -121.72
CA ILE A 384 7.12 58.00 -123.14
C ILE A 384 5.60 58.22 -123.41
N ILE A 385 4.84 58.67 -122.44
CA ILE A 385 3.45 59.11 -122.66
C ILE A 385 3.36 60.63 -122.64
#